data_f1334dbabe4ef2a10eec3e539de7088b
#
_entry.id   f1334dbabe4ef2a10eec3e539de7088b
#
_cell.length_a   1.000
_cell.length_b   1.000
_cell.length_c   1.000
_cell.angle_alpha   90.00
_cell.angle_beta   90.00
_cell.angle_gamma   90.00
#
_symmetry.space_group_name_H-M   'P 1'
#
loop_
_entity.id
_entity.type
_entity.pdbx_description
1 polymer ?
#
loop_
_entity_poly.entity_id
_entity_poly.type
_entity_poly.pdbx_seq_one_letter_code
_entity_poly.pdbx_strand_id
1 'polypeptide(L)'
;QSVIKDLASQTGLQLSLDITRGAFAGILDRFLKFQSTSPAGTFSDLSGNYWEDAILKLHASGVYLGNNGQALAGDTITRQQAVTMIARAFNISGESATVYYLDADQVADYAKPYLAEMSALGYITDSSDGYFRPTDAITRAEIVTILDNMIEVLIQTSTTYTQDVEGTVMVNAAEGACLQDMTITGDLILAPGVTGTVTLENVTIQGAVRNFGSAVVTDLSQRPEEPEQPPAIQPGDVYTPSETTGEYLTYSNQQIPIYAGVERNRFSQGDFM
;
A
#
# COMPACT_ATOMS: atom_id res chain seq x y z
N GLN A 1 -15.27 7.92 3.31
CA GLN A 1 -15.41 9.07 2.39
C GLN A 1 -14.16 9.10 1.52
N SER A 2 -14.31 8.87 0.21
CA SER A 2 -13.17 8.73 -0.71
C SER A 2 -12.29 9.98 -0.71
N VAL A 3 -11.03 9.83 -0.33
CA VAL A 3 -10.02 10.91 -0.32
C VAL A 3 -9.75 11.42 -1.73
N ILE A 4 -9.97 10.58 -2.75
CA ILE A 4 -9.80 10.93 -4.16
C ILE A 4 -10.92 11.87 -4.61
N LYS A 5 -12.14 11.70 -4.11
CA LYS A 5 -13.24 12.66 -4.34
C LYS A 5 -12.97 14.03 -3.70
N ASP A 6 -12.28 14.08 -2.57
CA ASP A 6 -11.86 15.34 -1.95
C ASP A 6 -10.78 16.06 -2.77
N LEU A 7 -9.83 15.32 -3.37
CA LEU A 7 -8.88 15.88 -4.34
C LEU A 7 -9.57 16.41 -5.60
N ALA A 8 -10.64 15.77 -6.05
CA ALA A 8 -11.44 16.21 -7.19
C ALA A 8 -12.30 17.42 -6.88
N SER A 9 -12.70 17.63 -5.61
CA SER A 9 -13.53 18.75 -5.16
C SER A 9 -12.73 20.03 -4.90
N GLN A 10 -11.39 19.96 -4.81
CA GLN A 10 -10.56 21.14 -4.65
C GLN A 10 -10.64 22.02 -5.90
N THR A 11 -11.20 23.19 -5.72
CA THR A 11 -11.43 24.23 -6.75
C THR A 11 -10.15 24.55 -7.51
N GLY A 12 -10.14 24.25 -8.81
CA GLY A 12 -9.03 24.51 -9.73
C GLY A 12 -8.56 23.31 -10.54
N LEU A 13 -8.97 22.08 -10.21
CA LEU A 13 -8.75 20.91 -11.05
C LEU A 13 -9.65 20.99 -12.29
N GLN A 14 -9.05 21.23 -13.44
CA GLN A 14 -9.74 21.18 -14.73
C GLN A 14 -9.98 19.71 -15.10
N LEU A 15 -10.97 19.08 -14.45
CA LEU A 15 -11.24 17.63 -14.53
C LEU A 15 -11.56 17.14 -15.94
N SER A 16 -12.18 18.01 -16.76
CA SER A 16 -12.59 17.68 -18.14
C SER A 16 -11.46 17.83 -19.17
N LEU A 17 -10.27 18.29 -18.77
CA LEU A 17 -9.17 18.46 -19.73
C LEU A 17 -8.41 17.13 -19.91
N ASP A 18 -8.02 16.92 -21.16
CA ASP A 18 -7.06 15.92 -21.54
C ASP A 18 -5.73 16.15 -20.81
N ILE A 19 -5.01 15.09 -20.55
CA ILE A 19 -3.75 15.14 -19.83
C ILE A 19 -2.59 14.69 -20.70
N THR A 20 -1.43 15.32 -20.53
CA THR A 20 -0.21 14.89 -21.20
C THR A 20 0.42 13.68 -20.47
N ARG A 21 1.24 12.93 -21.19
CA ARG A 21 1.99 11.77 -20.68
C ARG A 21 2.85 12.15 -19.47
N GLY A 22 3.52 13.30 -19.50
CA GLY A 22 4.33 13.81 -18.41
C GLY A 22 3.48 14.19 -17.20
N ALA A 23 2.36 14.91 -17.40
CA ALA A 23 1.46 15.27 -16.32
C ALA A 23 0.83 14.03 -15.65
N PHE A 24 0.48 13.02 -16.43
CA PHE A 24 -0.01 11.74 -15.94
C PHE A 24 1.06 11.00 -15.09
N ALA A 25 2.32 10.97 -15.58
CA ALA A 25 3.44 10.43 -14.80
C ALA A 25 3.60 11.14 -13.46
N GLY A 26 3.48 12.47 -13.45
CA GLY A 26 3.52 13.27 -12.21
C GLY A 26 2.36 12.97 -11.25
N ILE A 27 1.17 12.63 -11.74
CA ILE A 27 0.05 12.19 -10.89
C ILE A 27 0.39 10.84 -10.24
N LEU A 28 0.84 9.86 -11.03
CA LEU A 28 1.17 8.53 -10.51
C LEU A 28 2.34 8.58 -9.52
N ASP A 29 3.40 9.36 -9.81
CA ASP A 29 4.53 9.49 -8.87
C ASP A 29 4.11 10.14 -7.54
N ARG A 30 3.29 11.19 -7.56
CA ARG A 30 2.77 11.80 -6.32
C ARG A 30 1.86 10.85 -5.54
N PHE A 31 1.11 10.04 -6.25
CA PHE A 31 0.16 9.10 -5.65
C PHE A 31 0.86 7.89 -5.04
N LEU A 32 1.89 7.34 -5.72
CA LEU A 32 2.59 6.12 -5.32
C LEU A 32 3.95 6.40 -4.64
N LYS A 33 4.54 7.58 -4.86
CA LYS A 33 5.82 8.02 -4.30
C LYS A 33 6.97 7.05 -4.59
N PHE A 34 7.19 6.74 -5.87
CA PHE A 34 8.27 5.86 -6.30
C PHE A 34 9.64 6.35 -5.80
N GLN A 35 10.48 5.41 -5.34
CA GLN A 35 11.77 5.73 -4.73
C GLN A 35 12.96 5.55 -5.69
N SER A 36 12.91 4.54 -6.54
CA SER A 36 13.97 4.27 -7.53
C SER A 36 13.83 5.18 -8.74
N THR A 37 14.95 5.59 -9.31
CA THR A 37 14.98 6.42 -10.53
C THR A 37 15.92 5.84 -11.58
N SER A 38 15.57 5.96 -12.84
CA SER A 38 16.44 5.62 -13.97
C SER A 38 17.49 6.71 -14.19
N PRO A 39 18.64 6.39 -14.83
CA PRO A 39 19.67 7.38 -15.13
C PRO A 39 19.15 8.51 -16.02
N ALA A 40 19.71 9.70 -15.85
CA ALA A 40 19.53 10.80 -16.79
C ALA A 40 19.97 10.36 -18.21
N GLY A 41 19.23 10.77 -19.24
CA GLY A 41 19.49 10.36 -20.61
C GLY A 41 18.85 9.04 -21.02
N THR A 42 18.07 8.39 -20.16
CA THR A 42 17.24 7.23 -20.52
C THR A 42 16.34 7.52 -21.72
N PHE A 43 15.82 8.75 -21.80
CA PHE A 43 15.04 9.23 -22.95
C PHE A 43 15.73 10.43 -23.58
N SER A 44 15.80 10.44 -24.92
CA SER A 44 16.54 11.44 -25.69
C SER A 44 15.89 12.84 -25.71
N ASP A 45 14.60 12.92 -25.39
CA ASP A 45 13.77 14.14 -25.43
C ASP A 45 13.36 14.66 -24.03
N LEU A 46 13.94 14.11 -22.95
CA LEU A 46 13.43 14.36 -21.60
C LEU A 46 14.26 15.38 -20.81
N SER A 47 15.52 15.58 -21.17
CA SER A 47 16.46 16.45 -20.41
C SER A 47 15.90 17.86 -20.20
N GLY A 48 15.85 18.29 -18.93
CA GLY A 48 15.30 19.59 -18.52
C GLY A 48 13.78 19.71 -18.59
N ASN A 49 13.07 18.64 -18.87
CA ASN A 49 11.62 18.63 -18.84
C ASN A 49 11.09 18.70 -17.38
N TYR A 50 10.02 19.43 -17.15
CA TYR A 50 9.40 19.56 -15.81
C TYR A 50 9.03 18.20 -15.18
N TRP A 51 8.70 17.20 -16.01
CA TRP A 51 8.29 15.87 -15.58
C TRP A 51 9.42 14.83 -15.59
N GLU A 52 10.67 15.27 -15.78
CA GLU A 52 11.82 14.36 -15.92
C GLU A 52 11.96 13.42 -14.73
N ASP A 53 11.94 13.93 -13.50
CA ASP A 53 12.05 13.11 -12.29
C ASP A 53 10.93 12.07 -12.18
N ALA A 54 9.68 12.47 -12.35
CA ALA A 54 8.54 11.56 -12.30
C ALA A 54 8.62 10.47 -13.37
N ILE A 55 8.96 10.84 -14.61
CA ILE A 55 9.06 9.88 -15.71
C ILE A 55 10.19 8.88 -15.49
N LEU A 56 11.35 9.33 -15.00
CA LEU A 56 12.49 8.45 -14.72
C LEU A 56 12.19 7.49 -13.56
N LYS A 57 11.45 7.92 -12.55
CA LYS A 57 10.98 7.05 -11.47
C LYS A 57 10.01 5.97 -11.97
N LEU A 58 9.01 6.37 -12.75
CA LEU A 58 8.07 5.43 -13.34
C LEU A 58 8.77 4.46 -14.31
N HIS A 59 9.80 4.94 -15.02
CA HIS A 59 10.59 4.07 -15.89
C HIS A 59 11.39 3.04 -15.09
N ALA A 60 12.04 3.44 -14.00
CA ALA A 60 12.77 2.54 -13.10
C ALA A 60 11.86 1.43 -12.53
N SER A 61 10.58 1.74 -12.34
CA SER A 61 9.56 0.81 -11.84
C SER A 61 8.85 0.02 -12.94
N GLY A 62 9.28 0.12 -14.21
CA GLY A 62 8.67 -0.60 -15.33
C GLY A 62 7.28 -0.08 -15.75
N VAL A 63 6.84 1.05 -15.23
CA VAL A 63 5.52 1.64 -15.50
C VAL A 63 5.53 2.46 -16.80
N TYR A 64 6.54 3.31 -16.98
CA TYR A 64 6.68 4.19 -18.13
C TYR A 64 7.78 3.68 -19.07
N LEU A 65 7.41 3.13 -20.23
CA LEU A 65 8.40 2.54 -21.14
C LEU A 65 8.88 3.48 -22.24
N GLY A 66 8.15 4.58 -22.49
CA GLY A 66 8.42 5.47 -23.62
C GLY A 66 8.09 4.83 -24.97
N ASN A 67 8.62 5.44 -26.03
CA ASN A 67 8.51 4.94 -27.39
C ASN A 67 9.81 5.24 -28.16
N ASN A 68 10.48 4.23 -28.69
CA ASN A 68 11.74 4.35 -29.44
C ASN A 68 12.81 5.23 -28.74
N GLY A 69 12.96 5.09 -27.40
CA GLY A 69 13.93 5.87 -26.63
C GLY A 69 13.51 7.32 -26.38
N GLN A 70 12.26 7.67 -26.63
CA GLN A 70 11.66 8.97 -26.33
C GLN A 70 10.57 8.84 -25.26
N ALA A 71 10.48 9.83 -24.37
CA ALA A 71 9.43 9.93 -23.36
C ALA A 71 8.13 10.48 -23.97
N LEU A 72 8.21 11.42 -24.88
CA LEU A 72 7.06 12.13 -25.46
C LEU A 72 6.19 12.77 -24.38
N ALA A 73 6.84 13.43 -23.40
CA ALA A 73 6.20 13.94 -22.20
C ALA A 73 5.11 15.00 -22.46
N GLY A 74 5.25 15.74 -23.56
CA GLY A 74 4.31 16.78 -24.00
C GLY A 74 3.09 16.24 -24.75
N ASP A 75 3.13 15.00 -25.23
CA ASP A 75 2.03 14.41 -25.99
C ASP A 75 0.86 14.05 -25.08
N THR A 76 -0.35 14.13 -25.60
CA THR A 76 -1.56 13.68 -24.91
C THR A 76 -1.50 12.16 -24.70
N ILE A 77 -1.86 11.69 -23.53
CA ILE A 77 -1.92 10.25 -23.22
C ILE A 77 -3.27 9.67 -23.63
N THR A 78 -3.26 8.52 -24.31
CA THR A 78 -4.50 7.83 -24.68
C THR A 78 -5.04 6.97 -23.54
N ARG A 79 -6.35 6.66 -23.58
CA ARG A 79 -7.01 5.82 -22.56
C ARG A 79 -6.33 4.47 -22.40
N GLN A 80 -6.01 3.75 -23.49
CA GLN A 80 -5.32 2.46 -23.40
C GLN A 80 -3.91 2.59 -22.78
N GLN A 81 -3.19 3.68 -23.06
CA GLN A 81 -1.87 3.93 -22.47
C GLN A 81 -1.98 4.19 -20.96
N ALA A 82 -2.93 5.03 -20.54
CA ALA A 82 -3.14 5.35 -19.14
C ALA A 82 -3.53 4.10 -18.33
N VAL A 83 -4.50 3.32 -18.82
CA VAL A 83 -4.91 2.05 -18.19
C VAL A 83 -3.74 1.07 -18.08
N THR A 84 -2.94 0.93 -19.14
CA THR A 84 -1.74 0.08 -19.12
C THR A 84 -0.74 0.54 -18.04
N MET A 85 -0.51 1.85 -17.91
CA MET A 85 0.41 2.39 -16.92
C MET A 85 -0.13 2.24 -15.50
N ILE A 86 -1.43 2.46 -15.26
CA ILE A 86 -2.05 2.19 -13.95
C ILE A 86 -1.89 0.71 -13.60
N ALA A 87 -2.28 -0.19 -14.50
CA ALA A 87 -2.17 -1.62 -14.24
C ALA A 87 -0.75 -2.06 -13.87
N ARG A 88 0.27 -1.56 -14.60
CA ARG A 88 1.68 -1.82 -14.27
C ARG A 88 2.08 -1.24 -12.92
N ALA A 89 1.62 -0.02 -12.60
CA ALA A 89 1.92 0.64 -11.33
C ALA A 89 1.39 -0.12 -10.12
N PHE A 90 0.29 -0.86 -10.28
CA PHE A 90 -0.33 -1.72 -9.26
C PHE A 90 -0.01 -3.21 -9.45
N ASN A 91 0.94 -3.53 -10.35
CA ASN A 91 1.36 -4.89 -10.64
C ASN A 91 0.19 -5.83 -10.98
N ILE A 92 -0.79 -5.32 -11.71
CA ILE A 92 -1.92 -6.08 -12.23
C ILE A 92 -1.46 -6.78 -13.51
N SER A 93 -1.52 -8.10 -13.52
CA SER A 93 -1.16 -8.91 -14.68
C SER A 93 -2.44 -9.43 -15.35
N GLY A 94 -2.58 -9.21 -16.64
CA GLY A 94 -3.75 -9.67 -17.40
C GLY A 94 -3.45 -10.97 -18.13
N GLU A 95 -3.47 -12.10 -17.44
CA GLU A 95 -3.13 -13.39 -18.08
C GLU A 95 -4.32 -14.12 -18.71
N SER A 96 -5.57 -13.82 -18.32
CA SER A 96 -6.72 -14.70 -18.64
C SER A 96 -8.02 -14.00 -19.04
N ALA A 97 -8.11 -12.69 -18.98
CA ALA A 97 -9.36 -11.98 -19.22
C ALA A 97 -9.54 -11.61 -20.71
N THR A 98 -10.77 -11.53 -21.15
CA THR A 98 -11.14 -11.12 -22.52
C THR A 98 -11.70 -9.69 -22.50
N VAL A 99 -11.32 -8.90 -23.49
CA VAL A 99 -11.89 -7.56 -23.70
C VAL A 99 -13.27 -7.68 -24.35
N TYR A 100 -14.30 -7.12 -23.74
CA TYR A 100 -15.69 -7.20 -24.19
C TYR A 100 -16.26 -5.92 -24.80
N TYR A 101 -15.41 -4.88 -25.04
CA TYR A 101 -15.84 -3.64 -25.65
C TYR A 101 -16.13 -3.80 -27.14
N LEU A 102 -17.07 -3.01 -27.67
CA LEU A 102 -17.45 -3.05 -29.10
C LEU A 102 -16.30 -2.65 -30.03
N ASP A 103 -15.32 -1.92 -29.53
CA ASP A 103 -14.10 -1.49 -30.21
C ASP A 103 -12.84 -2.22 -29.73
N ALA A 104 -13.00 -3.45 -29.22
CA ALA A 104 -11.89 -4.28 -28.74
C ALA A 104 -10.80 -4.53 -29.82
N ASP A 105 -11.17 -4.51 -31.09
CA ASP A 105 -10.27 -4.66 -32.23
C ASP A 105 -9.34 -3.46 -32.43
N GLN A 106 -9.70 -2.28 -31.90
CA GLN A 106 -8.89 -1.07 -31.92
C GLN A 106 -7.90 -0.98 -30.75
N VAL A 107 -8.04 -1.85 -29.76
CA VAL A 107 -7.12 -1.90 -28.62
C VAL A 107 -5.79 -2.50 -29.06
N ALA A 108 -4.69 -1.80 -28.80
CA ALA A 108 -3.36 -2.29 -29.11
C ALA A 108 -3.02 -3.56 -28.31
N ASP A 109 -2.29 -4.50 -28.91
CA ASP A 109 -2.01 -5.81 -28.32
C ASP A 109 -1.34 -5.71 -26.95
N TYR A 110 -0.47 -4.71 -26.73
CA TYR A 110 0.17 -4.50 -25.44
C TYR A 110 -0.80 -4.08 -24.33
N ALA A 111 -1.94 -3.48 -24.68
CA ALA A 111 -2.91 -2.95 -23.73
C ALA A 111 -4.04 -3.96 -23.41
N LYS A 112 -4.32 -4.88 -24.34
CA LYS A 112 -5.42 -5.87 -24.21
C LYS A 112 -5.42 -6.61 -22.85
N PRO A 113 -4.30 -7.23 -22.42
CA PRO A 113 -4.32 -8.01 -21.17
C PRO A 113 -4.61 -7.13 -19.95
N TYR A 114 -4.04 -5.92 -19.90
CA TYR A 114 -4.27 -4.99 -18.79
C TYR A 114 -5.71 -4.45 -18.78
N LEU A 115 -6.23 -4.06 -19.95
CA LEU A 115 -7.61 -3.58 -20.06
C LEU A 115 -8.62 -4.66 -19.66
N ALA A 116 -8.40 -5.90 -20.10
CA ALA A 116 -9.26 -7.01 -19.79
C ALA A 116 -9.32 -7.27 -18.28
N GLU A 117 -8.17 -7.31 -17.61
CA GLU A 117 -8.08 -7.54 -16.16
C GLU A 117 -8.66 -6.38 -15.37
N MET A 118 -8.31 -5.13 -15.72
CA MET A 118 -8.85 -3.95 -15.06
C MET A 118 -10.38 -3.84 -15.18
N SER A 119 -10.94 -4.28 -16.29
CA SER A 119 -12.39 -4.35 -16.49
C SER A 119 -13.03 -5.47 -15.68
N ALA A 120 -12.41 -6.66 -15.66
CA ALA A 120 -12.89 -7.81 -14.89
C ALA A 120 -12.92 -7.53 -13.38
N LEU A 121 -11.95 -6.74 -12.89
CA LEU A 121 -11.88 -6.28 -11.50
C LEU A 121 -12.86 -5.12 -11.21
N GLY A 122 -13.59 -4.62 -12.21
CA GLY A 122 -14.53 -3.51 -12.03
C GLY A 122 -13.87 -2.14 -11.86
N TYR A 123 -12.56 -2.01 -12.12
CA TYR A 123 -11.84 -0.74 -11.98
C TYR A 123 -12.13 0.24 -13.12
N ILE A 124 -12.49 -0.30 -14.28
CA ILE A 124 -12.93 0.48 -15.43
C ILE A 124 -14.42 0.29 -15.56
N THR A 125 -15.18 1.37 -15.38
CA THR A 125 -16.62 1.36 -15.58
C THR A 125 -16.93 1.44 -17.06
N ASP A 126 -17.83 0.58 -17.51
CA ASP A 126 -18.30 0.57 -18.88
C ASP A 126 -18.97 1.89 -19.23
N SER A 127 -18.66 2.43 -20.39
CA SER A 127 -19.46 3.50 -20.94
C SER A 127 -20.83 2.94 -21.33
N SER A 128 -21.88 3.73 -21.15
CA SER A 128 -23.27 3.30 -21.43
C SER A 128 -23.52 2.84 -22.87
N ASP A 129 -22.56 3.10 -23.77
CA ASP A 129 -22.61 2.74 -25.20
C ASP A 129 -21.75 1.51 -25.55
N GLY A 130 -21.02 0.94 -24.57
CA GLY A 130 -20.21 -0.27 -24.76
C GLY A 130 -18.86 -0.06 -25.46
N TYR A 131 -18.42 1.19 -25.65
CA TYR A 131 -17.13 1.51 -26.26
C TYR A 131 -16.09 1.90 -25.21
N PHE A 132 -14.87 1.42 -25.36
CA PHE A 132 -13.73 1.85 -24.51
C PHE A 132 -13.02 3.08 -25.04
N ARG A 133 -12.98 3.29 -26.36
CA ARG A 133 -12.27 4.37 -27.04
C ARG A 133 -10.77 4.38 -26.73
N PRO A 134 -10.03 3.34 -27.14
CA PRO A 134 -8.64 3.12 -26.70
C PRO A 134 -7.68 4.23 -27.10
N THR A 135 -7.93 4.89 -28.23
CA THR A 135 -7.07 5.92 -28.82
C THR A 135 -7.45 7.34 -28.44
N ASP A 136 -8.62 7.53 -27.83
CA ASP A 136 -9.03 8.85 -27.37
C ASP A 136 -8.16 9.29 -26.17
N ALA A 137 -7.99 10.59 -26.01
CA ALA A 137 -7.33 11.15 -24.85
C ALA A 137 -8.11 10.82 -23.56
N ILE A 138 -7.38 10.52 -22.49
CA ILE A 138 -7.99 10.35 -21.17
C ILE A 138 -8.02 11.68 -20.42
N THR A 139 -9.10 11.93 -19.72
CA THR A 139 -9.26 13.11 -18.87
C THR A 139 -8.80 12.85 -17.43
N ARG A 140 -8.54 13.92 -16.68
CA ARG A 140 -8.22 13.82 -15.25
C ARG A 140 -9.34 13.18 -14.44
N ALA A 141 -10.62 13.48 -14.79
CA ALA A 141 -11.78 12.88 -14.13
C ALA A 141 -11.80 11.36 -14.27
N GLU A 142 -11.53 10.85 -15.47
CA GLU A 142 -11.51 9.41 -15.74
C GLU A 142 -10.39 8.70 -14.97
N ILE A 143 -9.20 9.31 -14.89
CA ILE A 143 -8.08 8.78 -14.09
C ILE A 143 -8.48 8.68 -12.61
N VAL A 144 -9.07 9.75 -12.06
CA VAL A 144 -9.55 9.78 -10.68
C VAL A 144 -10.60 8.70 -10.44
N THR A 145 -11.54 8.51 -11.37
CA THR A 145 -12.57 7.48 -11.28
C THR A 145 -11.94 6.07 -11.25
N ILE A 146 -10.95 5.80 -12.10
CA ILE A 146 -10.26 4.50 -12.09
C ILE A 146 -9.58 4.26 -10.73
N LEU A 147 -8.85 5.24 -10.21
CA LEU A 147 -8.15 5.11 -8.93
C LEU A 147 -9.14 5.00 -7.75
N ASP A 148 -10.28 5.69 -7.81
CA ASP A 148 -11.34 5.63 -6.80
C ASP A 148 -12.04 4.25 -6.78
N ASN A 149 -12.22 3.65 -7.95
CA ASN A 149 -12.73 2.28 -8.06
C ASN A 149 -11.74 1.22 -7.55
N MET A 150 -10.44 1.52 -7.58
CA MET A 150 -9.39 0.61 -7.12
C MET A 150 -9.16 0.66 -5.61
N ILE A 151 -9.36 1.83 -4.98
CA ILE A 151 -8.95 2.09 -3.60
C ILE A 151 -10.09 2.75 -2.84
N GLU A 152 -10.66 2.04 -1.86
CA GLU A 152 -11.72 2.56 -1.02
C GLU A 152 -11.18 3.54 0.03
N VAL A 153 -10.05 3.21 0.66
CA VAL A 153 -9.42 4.06 1.68
C VAL A 153 -7.94 4.27 1.39
N LEU A 154 -7.54 5.54 1.33
CA LEU A 154 -6.14 5.95 1.21
C LEU A 154 -5.64 6.53 2.53
N ILE A 155 -4.67 5.87 3.16
CA ILE A 155 -4.03 6.27 4.41
C ILE A 155 -2.76 7.05 4.10
N GLN A 156 -2.76 8.35 4.40
CA GLN A 156 -1.65 9.27 4.09
C GLN A 156 -0.89 9.77 5.32
N THR A 157 -1.36 9.42 6.51
CA THR A 157 -0.78 9.88 7.78
C THR A 157 -0.45 8.68 8.68
N SER A 158 0.62 8.82 9.45
CA SER A 158 1.07 7.78 10.40
C SER A 158 0.27 7.83 11.69
N THR A 159 -1.00 7.43 11.61
CA THR A 159 -1.93 7.36 12.74
C THR A 159 -2.50 5.96 12.87
N THR A 160 -3.26 5.72 13.95
CA THR A 160 -3.99 4.46 14.12
C THR A 160 -5.35 4.54 13.43
N TYR A 161 -5.69 3.50 12.68
CA TYR A 161 -6.96 3.32 11.96
C TYR A 161 -7.66 2.10 12.52
N THR A 162 -8.98 2.25 12.83
CA THR A 162 -9.77 1.23 13.55
C THR A 162 -11.13 0.98 12.88
N GLN A 163 -11.36 1.47 11.66
CA GLN A 163 -12.65 1.32 10.97
C GLN A 163 -12.58 0.19 9.96
N ASP A 164 -13.59 -0.69 9.97
CA ASP A 164 -13.77 -1.68 8.92
C ASP A 164 -13.89 -1.02 7.54
N VAL A 165 -13.32 -1.67 6.53
CA VAL A 165 -13.31 -1.18 5.15
C VAL A 165 -13.84 -2.27 4.21
N GLU A 166 -14.95 -1.96 3.53
CA GLU A 166 -15.48 -2.78 2.45
C GLU A 166 -14.78 -2.44 1.13
N GLY A 167 -13.58 -2.98 0.92
CA GLY A 167 -12.77 -2.73 -0.25
C GLY A 167 -11.28 -2.71 0.05
N THR A 168 -10.51 -2.16 -0.87
CA THR A 168 -9.05 -2.09 -0.79
C THR A 168 -8.58 -0.88 0.02
N VAL A 169 -7.66 -1.12 0.95
CA VAL A 169 -6.95 -0.08 1.70
C VAL A 169 -5.56 0.11 1.11
N MET A 170 -5.17 1.35 0.86
CA MET A 170 -3.81 1.69 0.47
C MET A 170 -3.14 2.58 1.53
N VAL A 171 -2.00 2.14 2.05
CA VAL A 171 -1.13 2.96 2.90
C VAL A 171 -0.11 3.68 2.02
N ASN A 172 -0.06 5.00 2.15
CA ASN A 172 0.90 5.89 1.48
C ASN A 172 1.54 6.90 2.46
N ALA A 173 1.52 6.58 3.75
CA ALA A 173 2.26 7.32 4.77
C ALA A 173 3.71 6.83 4.80
N ALA A 174 4.69 7.70 4.60
CA ALA A 174 6.10 7.30 4.49
C ALA A 174 6.60 6.51 5.72
N GLU A 175 6.22 6.95 6.91
CA GLU A 175 6.57 6.33 8.19
C GLU A 175 5.76 5.07 8.52
N GLY A 176 4.82 4.68 7.64
CA GLY A 176 3.88 3.60 7.89
C GLY A 176 2.62 4.05 8.63
N ALA A 177 1.86 3.09 9.16
CA ALA A 177 0.63 3.32 9.91
C ALA A 177 0.35 2.14 10.86
N CYS A 178 -0.53 2.35 11.84
CA CYS A 178 -1.09 1.28 12.64
C CYS A 178 -2.53 1.00 12.19
N LEU A 179 -2.81 -0.25 11.86
CA LEU A 179 -4.16 -0.75 11.60
C LEU A 179 -4.55 -1.63 12.78
N GLN A 180 -5.67 -1.33 13.43
CA GLN A 180 -6.05 -1.98 14.67
C GLN A 180 -7.54 -2.29 14.72
N ASP A 181 -7.90 -3.49 15.22
CA ASP A 181 -9.27 -3.92 15.48
C ASP A 181 -10.20 -3.69 14.28
N MET A 182 -9.79 -4.12 13.08
CA MET A 182 -10.54 -3.85 11.85
C MET A 182 -10.50 -5.00 10.86
N THR A 183 -11.49 -5.00 9.96
CA THR A 183 -11.58 -5.90 8.81
C THR A 183 -11.44 -5.13 7.51
N ILE A 184 -10.61 -5.64 6.61
CA ILE A 184 -10.45 -5.17 5.23
C ILE A 184 -10.95 -6.29 4.32
N THR A 185 -12.04 -6.05 3.55
CA THR A 185 -12.59 -7.09 2.66
C THR A 185 -11.83 -7.21 1.34
N GLY A 186 -11.11 -6.17 0.93
CA GLY A 186 -10.22 -6.16 -0.23
C GLY A 186 -8.75 -6.38 0.14
N ASP A 187 -7.86 -5.86 -0.72
CA ASP A 187 -6.41 -5.93 -0.53
C ASP A 187 -5.91 -4.84 0.45
N LEU A 188 -4.79 -5.11 1.12
CA LEU A 188 -3.98 -4.09 1.76
C LEU A 188 -2.77 -3.79 0.87
N ILE A 189 -2.69 -2.58 0.33
CA ILE A 189 -1.62 -2.13 -0.55
C ILE A 189 -0.69 -1.18 0.22
N LEU A 190 0.60 -1.45 0.20
CA LEU A 190 1.64 -0.56 0.72
C LEU A 190 2.35 0.08 -0.47
N ALA A 191 2.22 1.40 -0.61
CA ALA A 191 2.79 2.14 -1.73
C ALA A 191 4.33 2.09 -1.73
N PRO A 192 4.99 2.28 -2.89
CA PRO A 192 6.45 2.31 -2.99
C PRO A 192 7.13 3.33 -2.06
N GLY A 193 6.43 4.40 -1.71
CA GLY A 193 6.94 5.44 -0.83
C GLY A 193 6.86 5.14 0.66
N VAL A 194 6.28 4.01 1.05
CA VAL A 194 6.23 3.60 2.47
C VAL A 194 7.54 2.90 2.82
N THR A 195 8.32 3.49 3.69
CA THR A 195 9.63 3.00 4.14
C THR A 195 9.65 2.64 5.62
N GLY A 196 8.64 3.07 6.35
CA GLY A 196 8.46 2.78 7.78
C GLY A 196 7.72 1.47 8.03
N THR A 197 7.19 1.34 9.24
CA THR A 197 6.51 0.12 9.69
C THR A 197 4.99 0.27 9.57
N VAL A 198 4.35 -0.73 8.97
CA VAL A 198 2.90 -0.92 9.03
C VAL A 198 2.61 -2.02 10.05
N THR A 199 1.97 -1.62 11.14
CA THR A 199 1.61 -2.53 12.24
C THR A 199 0.17 -2.99 12.04
N LEU A 200 -0.06 -4.29 12.14
CA LEU A 200 -1.36 -4.93 12.11
C LEU A 200 -1.64 -5.51 13.51
N GLU A 201 -2.66 -5.00 14.18
CA GLU A 201 -3.07 -5.44 15.51
C GLU A 201 -4.54 -5.86 15.46
N ASN A 202 -4.80 -7.16 15.59
CA ASN A 202 -6.16 -7.71 15.46
C ASN A 202 -6.85 -7.28 14.14
N VAL A 203 -6.14 -7.43 12.99
CA VAL A 203 -6.62 -7.04 11.67
C VAL A 203 -6.92 -8.28 10.84
N THR A 204 -8.12 -8.36 10.27
CA THR A 204 -8.49 -9.38 9.29
C THR A 204 -8.43 -8.79 7.88
N ILE A 205 -7.59 -9.36 7.00
CA ILE A 205 -7.51 -8.98 5.59
C ILE A 205 -8.02 -10.17 4.77
N GLN A 206 -9.13 -9.98 4.04
CA GLN A 206 -9.72 -11.04 3.21
C GLN A 206 -9.03 -11.17 1.85
N GLY A 207 -8.47 -10.07 1.34
CA GLY A 207 -7.64 -10.04 0.15
C GLY A 207 -6.17 -10.33 0.42
N ALA A 208 -5.29 -9.80 -0.43
CA ALA A 208 -3.85 -9.96 -0.34
C ALA A 208 -3.17 -8.74 0.30
N VAL A 209 -2.05 -8.95 0.99
CA VAL A 209 -1.13 -7.87 1.36
C VAL A 209 -0.11 -7.68 0.24
N ARG A 210 -0.12 -6.50 -0.40
CA ARG A 210 0.75 -6.15 -1.53
C ARG A 210 1.70 -5.04 -1.12
N ASN A 211 2.97 -5.37 -0.93
CA ASN A 211 4.01 -4.40 -0.58
C ASN A 211 4.80 -4.04 -1.84
N PHE A 212 4.62 -2.82 -2.36
CA PHE A 212 5.32 -2.32 -3.54
C PHE A 212 6.60 -1.55 -3.21
N GLY A 213 6.94 -1.43 -1.93
CA GLY A 213 8.10 -0.70 -1.46
C GLY A 213 8.97 -1.51 -0.51
N SER A 214 9.53 -0.81 0.46
CA SER A 214 10.40 -1.38 1.51
C SER A 214 9.75 -1.33 2.91
N ALA A 215 8.44 -1.15 2.97
CA ALA A 215 7.71 -1.14 4.24
C ALA A 215 7.91 -2.45 5.01
N VAL A 216 8.11 -2.34 6.31
CA VAL A 216 8.11 -3.50 7.22
C VAL A 216 6.68 -3.73 7.69
N VAL A 217 6.14 -4.93 7.48
CA VAL A 217 4.83 -5.32 8.03
C VAL A 217 5.06 -6.09 9.32
N THR A 218 4.50 -5.61 10.41
CA THR A 218 4.53 -6.27 11.71
C THR A 218 3.12 -6.69 12.10
N ASP A 219 2.87 -8.00 12.10
CA ASP A 219 1.59 -8.57 12.53
C ASP A 219 1.67 -8.95 14.00
N LEU A 220 0.97 -8.21 14.85
CA LEU A 220 0.92 -8.43 16.29
C LEU A 220 -0.18 -9.42 16.71
N SER A 221 -1.07 -9.83 15.81
CA SER A 221 -2.09 -10.85 16.08
C SER A 221 -1.48 -12.23 16.34
N GLN A 222 -0.25 -12.46 15.86
CA GLN A 222 0.54 -13.68 16.08
C GLN A 222 1.40 -13.62 17.36
N ARG A 223 1.34 -12.50 18.11
CA ARG A 223 2.10 -12.40 19.35
C ARG A 223 1.50 -13.38 20.35
N PRO A 224 2.29 -14.31 20.92
CA PRO A 224 1.81 -15.11 22.03
C PRO A 224 1.28 -14.17 23.10
N GLU A 225 0.09 -14.46 23.66
CA GLU A 225 -0.41 -13.70 24.78
C GLU A 225 0.71 -13.57 25.79
N GLU A 226 1.07 -12.34 26.13
CA GLU A 226 2.00 -12.07 27.22
C GLU A 226 1.38 -12.76 28.44
N PRO A 227 2.08 -13.71 29.08
CA PRO A 227 1.50 -14.44 30.18
C PRO A 227 0.90 -13.42 31.15
N GLU A 228 -0.39 -13.58 31.49
CA GLU A 228 -1.11 -12.66 32.34
C GLU A 228 -0.22 -12.30 33.51
N GLN A 229 0.05 -11.03 33.68
CA GLN A 229 0.88 -10.56 34.79
C GLN A 229 0.22 -11.03 36.06
N PRO A 230 0.90 -11.88 36.86
CA PRO A 230 0.29 -12.40 38.09
C PRO A 230 -0.29 -11.22 38.89
N PRO A 231 -1.47 -11.36 39.47
CA PRO A 231 -2.12 -10.29 40.22
C PRO A 231 -1.14 -9.69 41.20
N ALA A 232 -1.08 -8.35 41.25
CA ALA A 232 -0.16 -7.64 42.13
C ALA A 232 -0.35 -8.14 43.56
N ILE A 233 0.69 -8.71 44.14
CA ILE A 233 0.68 -9.24 45.54
C ILE A 233 0.38 -8.08 46.45
N GLN A 234 -0.76 -8.14 47.14
CA GLN A 234 -1.13 -7.17 48.16
C GLN A 234 -0.43 -7.51 49.50
N PRO A 235 -0.10 -6.53 50.33
CA PRO A 235 0.44 -6.79 51.64
C PRO A 235 -0.54 -7.68 52.46
N GLY A 236 -0.12 -8.91 52.77
CA GLY A 236 -0.95 -9.89 53.47
C GLY A 236 -1.34 -11.13 52.65
N ASP A 237 -1.12 -11.13 51.35
CA ASP A 237 -1.37 -12.31 50.52
C ASP A 237 -0.34 -13.41 50.82
N VAL A 238 -0.84 -14.62 51.05
CA VAL A 238 -0.01 -15.83 51.22
C VAL A 238 0.07 -16.47 49.81
N TYR A 239 1.19 -16.27 49.14
CA TYR A 239 1.44 -16.92 47.86
C TYR A 239 1.83 -18.39 48.08
N THR A 240 1.02 -19.31 47.55
CA THR A 240 1.33 -20.73 47.50
C THR A 240 1.73 -21.09 46.09
N PRO A 241 3.01 -21.20 45.77
CA PRO A 241 3.45 -21.53 44.39
C PRO A 241 3.09 -22.98 44.06
N SER A 242 2.59 -23.19 42.85
CA SER A 242 2.17 -24.52 42.40
C SER A 242 3.32 -25.41 41.90
N GLU A 243 4.43 -24.84 41.43
CA GLU A 243 5.56 -25.59 40.91
C GLU A 243 6.88 -24.84 41.07
N THR A 244 7.97 -25.55 41.34
CA THR A 244 9.34 -25.03 41.27
C THR A 244 9.99 -25.43 39.96
N THR A 245 10.81 -24.56 39.37
CA THR A 245 11.60 -24.89 38.18
C THR A 245 12.74 -25.86 38.44
N GLY A 246 12.96 -26.26 39.69
CA GLY A 246 14.15 -27.04 40.10
C GLY A 246 15.45 -26.22 40.16
N GLU A 247 15.36 -24.93 39.92
CA GLU A 247 16.46 -23.98 40.02
C GLU A 247 16.38 -23.18 41.34
N TYR A 248 17.55 -22.72 41.80
CA TYR A 248 17.66 -22.00 43.08
C TYR A 248 18.54 -20.75 42.91
N LEU A 249 18.14 -19.65 43.53
CA LEU A 249 19.00 -18.51 43.76
C LEU A 249 19.73 -18.67 45.08
N THR A 250 21.05 -18.46 45.14
CA THR A 250 21.82 -18.49 46.36
C THR A 250 21.99 -17.09 46.90
N TYR A 251 21.41 -16.83 48.09
CA TYR A 251 21.58 -15.57 48.81
C TYR A 251 21.97 -15.86 50.25
N SER A 252 23.04 -15.26 50.75
CA SER A 252 23.57 -15.45 52.09
C SER A 252 23.66 -16.93 52.55
N ASN A 253 24.16 -17.84 51.68
CA ASN A 253 24.23 -19.28 51.87
C ASN A 253 22.88 -20.01 52.03
N GLN A 254 21.77 -19.37 51.72
CA GLN A 254 20.47 -20.01 51.61
C GLN A 254 20.09 -20.21 50.16
N GLN A 255 19.52 -21.35 49.82
CA GLN A 255 18.98 -21.67 48.49
C GLN A 255 17.49 -21.26 48.51
N ILE A 256 17.13 -20.31 47.63
CA ILE A 256 15.76 -19.86 47.42
C ILE A 256 15.26 -20.50 46.10
N PRO A 257 14.18 -21.30 46.14
CA PRO A 257 13.68 -21.94 44.93
C PRO A 257 13.12 -20.90 43.95
N ILE A 258 13.42 -21.08 42.65
CA ILE A 258 12.84 -20.30 41.59
C ILE A 258 11.57 -21.01 41.12
N TYR A 259 10.47 -20.29 41.14
CA TYR A 259 9.17 -20.78 40.68
C TYR A 259 8.90 -20.36 39.24
N ALA A 260 8.14 -21.16 38.50
CA ALA A 260 7.76 -20.87 37.15
C ALA A 260 7.10 -19.48 37.07
N GLY A 261 7.57 -18.62 36.13
CA GLY A 261 7.05 -17.26 35.95
C GLY A 261 7.85 -16.14 36.61
N VAL A 262 8.93 -16.44 37.35
CA VAL A 262 9.82 -15.41 37.90
C VAL A 262 11.03 -15.24 36.98
N GLU A 263 11.15 -14.08 36.32
CA GLU A 263 12.31 -13.77 35.50
C GLU A 263 13.55 -13.53 36.37
N ARG A 264 14.67 -14.19 36.04
CA ARG A 264 15.97 -14.08 36.76
C ARG A 264 16.50 -12.66 36.89
N ASN A 265 16.06 -11.74 36.05
CA ASN A 265 16.55 -10.36 35.98
C ASN A 265 15.88 -9.39 36.95
N ARG A 266 14.89 -9.82 37.72
CA ARG A 266 14.16 -8.94 38.67
C ARG A 266 14.77 -8.82 40.07
N PHE A 267 15.79 -9.60 40.38
CA PHE A 267 16.44 -9.56 41.68
C PHE A 267 17.89 -9.06 41.52
N SER A 268 18.10 -7.77 41.65
CA SER A 268 19.42 -7.21 41.83
C SER A 268 19.82 -7.30 43.32
N GLN A 269 21.14 -7.29 43.59
CA GLN A 269 21.69 -7.38 44.96
C GLN A 269 21.20 -6.28 45.93
N GLY A 270 20.39 -5.32 45.45
CA GLY A 270 19.80 -4.22 46.21
C GLY A 270 18.35 -4.44 46.64
N ASP A 271 17.68 -5.48 46.20
CA ASP A 271 16.23 -5.66 46.40
C ASP A 271 15.90 -6.38 47.72
N PHE A 272 16.92 -6.70 48.52
CA PHE A 272 16.80 -7.46 49.78
C PHE A 272 17.31 -6.68 51.00
N MET A 273 17.20 -5.35 51.05
CA MET A 273 17.44 -4.59 52.25
C MET A 273 16.16 -4.01 52.83
#